data_a0815e920f854a783821fc11edf73cd0
#
_entry.id   a0815e920f854a783821fc11edf73cd0
#
_cell.length_a   1.000
_cell.length_b   1.000
_cell.length_c   1.000
_cell.angle_alpha   90.00
_cell.angle_beta   90.00
_cell.angle_gamma   90.00
#
_symmetry.space_group_name_H-M   'P 1'
#
loop_
_entity.id
_entity.type
_entity.pdbx_description
1 polymer ?
#
loop_
_entity_poly.entity_id
_entity_poly.type
_entity_poly.pdbx_seq_one_letter_code
_entity_poly.pdbx_strand_id
1 'polypeptide(L)'
;MTNLINSLGVDLSSNNGYVDFSKLKSAGVKWCMLRLGYGNNSIDQDDTRIFEYAEQCTKLKIPFGVYLMSYALCESDCKSEIDHAKRVINALTANHYKISLPVAIDIEPTDYTLNNGGYNATVINYLVNAWNSQIKQFGYLPMAYVGFDEYEKFNEINRKNTNIWWAQWWTECGFNGNRKKLGIWQFGGETNYIRNPIISGVGIVDQNVMYVDYLKYLSESGLSGYNHLKQSNDKPILDSFGIDKKQNNIGTYAFKQLLYIAHKTGVIKNSVDPNSSTVGNGTIKCINEFLAAEGYKPNGIAGVNFMKRLRNKIEKRL
;
A
#
# COMPACT_ATOMS: atom_id res chain seq x y z
N MET A 1 -22.90 -4.85 -0.26
CA MET A 1 -21.53 -4.34 -0.52
C MET A 1 -21.64 -3.02 -1.27
N THR A 2 -20.80 -2.06 -1.01
CA THR A 2 -20.78 -0.79 -1.75
C THR A 2 -20.27 -1.05 -3.17
N ASN A 3 -21.02 -0.67 -4.19
CA ASN A 3 -20.58 -0.73 -5.58
C ASN A 3 -19.59 0.43 -5.84
N LEU A 4 -18.41 0.11 -6.36
CA LEU A 4 -17.36 1.10 -6.64
C LEU A 4 -17.28 1.52 -8.11
N ILE A 5 -18.11 0.97 -9.00
CA ILE A 5 -18.14 1.35 -10.42
C ILE A 5 -18.48 2.85 -10.54
N ASN A 6 -17.72 3.55 -11.38
CA ASN A 6 -17.82 5.00 -11.63
C ASN A 6 -17.67 5.86 -10.37
N SER A 7 -17.07 5.33 -9.30
CA SER A 7 -16.80 6.09 -8.08
C SER A 7 -15.44 6.75 -8.09
N LEU A 8 -15.35 7.89 -7.39
CA LEU A 8 -14.11 8.63 -7.19
C LEU A 8 -13.20 7.90 -6.21
N GLY A 9 -11.96 7.68 -6.61
CA GLY A 9 -10.86 7.27 -5.76
C GLY A 9 -9.69 8.24 -5.85
N VAL A 10 -8.73 8.07 -4.96
CA VAL A 10 -7.45 8.79 -4.97
C VAL A 10 -6.30 7.82 -4.81
N ASP A 11 -5.14 8.17 -5.36
CA ASP A 11 -3.91 7.48 -4.99
C ASP A 11 -3.00 8.40 -4.19
N LEU A 12 -2.30 7.81 -3.22
CA LEU A 12 -1.59 8.52 -2.19
C LEU A 12 -0.23 7.90 -1.90
N SER A 13 0.72 8.77 -1.65
CA SER A 13 2.07 8.42 -1.20
C SER A 13 2.55 9.41 -0.15
N SER A 14 3.74 9.18 0.42
CA SER A 14 4.39 10.12 1.32
C SER A 14 4.58 11.52 0.73
N ASN A 15 4.55 11.65 -0.62
CA ASN A 15 4.63 12.95 -1.30
C ASN A 15 3.42 13.86 -0.97
N ASN A 16 2.26 13.27 -0.65
CA ASN A 16 1.07 14.03 -0.24
C ASN A 16 1.14 14.56 1.20
N GLY A 17 2.16 14.17 1.98
CA GLY A 17 2.34 14.63 3.36
C GLY A 17 1.20 14.23 4.28
N TYR A 18 0.71 15.14 5.10
CA TYR A 18 -0.46 14.89 5.94
C TYR A 18 -1.74 14.97 5.11
N VAL A 19 -2.56 13.93 5.16
CA VAL A 19 -3.87 13.85 4.48
C VAL A 19 -4.97 13.63 5.51
N ASP A 20 -6.00 14.50 5.48
CA ASP A 20 -7.20 14.31 6.29
C ASP A 20 -8.19 13.38 5.57
N PHE A 21 -8.18 12.11 5.94
CA PHE A 21 -9.05 11.08 5.34
C PHE A 21 -10.53 11.29 5.63
N SER A 22 -10.89 11.99 6.72
CA SER A 22 -12.29 12.36 6.97
C SER A 22 -12.79 13.37 5.94
N LYS A 23 -11.94 14.31 5.54
CA LYS A 23 -12.26 15.26 4.46
C LYS A 23 -12.28 14.57 3.10
N LEU A 24 -11.35 13.65 2.81
CA LEU A 24 -11.42 12.82 1.60
C LEU A 24 -12.79 12.11 1.49
N LYS A 25 -13.19 11.45 2.55
CA LYS A 25 -14.48 10.74 2.60
C LYS A 25 -15.67 11.68 2.43
N SER A 26 -15.64 12.85 3.08
CA SER A 26 -16.69 13.88 2.98
C SER A 26 -16.77 14.49 1.58
N ALA A 27 -15.65 14.59 0.87
CA ALA A 27 -15.58 15.05 -0.52
C ALA A 27 -16.04 13.98 -1.54
N GLY A 28 -16.46 12.80 -1.08
CA GLY A 28 -17.02 11.76 -1.93
C GLY A 28 -16.04 10.69 -2.39
N VAL A 29 -14.78 10.72 -1.91
CA VAL A 29 -13.81 9.63 -2.18
C VAL A 29 -14.32 8.34 -1.56
N LYS A 30 -14.35 7.27 -2.37
CA LYS A 30 -14.90 5.96 -1.98
C LYS A 30 -13.83 4.91 -1.74
N TRP A 31 -12.63 5.09 -2.26
CA TRP A 31 -11.52 4.14 -2.19
C TRP A 31 -10.17 4.83 -2.40
N CYS A 32 -9.09 4.17 -2.01
CA CYS A 32 -7.72 4.66 -2.18
C CYS A 32 -6.81 3.59 -2.80
N MET A 33 -5.77 4.03 -3.53
CA MET A 33 -4.57 3.25 -3.82
C MET A 33 -3.41 3.85 -3.02
N LEU A 34 -2.70 3.05 -2.23
CA LEU A 34 -1.65 3.53 -1.33
C LEU A 34 -0.29 2.99 -1.75
N ARG A 35 0.72 3.87 -1.86
CA ARG A 35 2.07 3.45 -2.24
C ARG A 35 2.72 2.59 -1.15
N LEU A 36 3.21 1.40 -1.52
CA LEU A 36 4.03 0.55 -0.64
C LEU A 36 5.45 1.11 -0.47
N GLY A 37 5.98 1.66 -1.54
CA GLY A 37 7.34 2.15 -1.68
C GLY A 37 7.74 2.21 -3.16
N TYR A 38 9.03 2.16 -3.42
CA TYR A 38 9.59 2.20 -4.77
C TYR A 38 10.86 1.35 -4.87
N GLY A 39 11.13 0.81 -6.06
CA GLY A 39 12.37 0.10 -6.36
C GLY A 39 12.62 -1.15 -5.52
N ASN A 40 13.88 -1.46 -5.31
CA ASN A 40 14.35 -2.72 -4.73
C ASN A 40 13.88 -2.96 -3.29
N ASN A 41 13.98 -4.21 -2.83
CA ASN A 41 13.57 -4.62 -1.48
C ASN A 41 14.52 -4.11 -0.40
N SER A 42 14.45 -2.81 -0.14
CA SER A 42 15.16 -2.12 0.92
C SER A 42 14.18 -1.32 1.79
N ILE A 43 14.41 -1.29 3.11
CA ILE A 43 13.49 -0.66 4.07
C ILE A 43 13.46 0.87 3.88
N ASP A 44 14.55 1.47 3.45
CA ASP A 44 14.67 2.90 3.17
C ASP A 44 13.91 3.33 1.89
N GLN A 45 13.48 2.36 1.09
CA GLN A 45 12.61 2.58 -0.08
C GLN A 45 11.12 2.37 0.22
N ASP A 46 10.75 1.99 1.45
CA ASP A 46 9.35 1.91 1.85
C ASP A 46 8.72 3.30 1.88
N ASP A 47 7.44 3.38 1.51
CA ASP A 47 6.70 4.62 1.70
C ASP A 47 6.51 4.92 3.19
N THR A 48 6.97 6.08 3.62
CA THR A 48 7.03 6.44 5.05
C THR A 48 5.65 6.65 5.68
N ARG A 49 4.58 6.74 4.86
CA ARG A 49 3.21 6.97 5.33
C ARG A 49 2.25 5.81 5.08
N ILE A 50 2.71 4.72 4.45
CA ILE A 50 1.83 3.60 4.09
C ILE A 50 1.02 3.06 5.29
N PHE A 51 1.65 2.92 6.46
CA PHE A 51 0.98 2.41 7.66
C PHE A 51 0.00 3.41 8.26
N GLU A 52 0.35 4.69 8.27
CA GLU A 52 -0.54 5.77 8.71
C GLU A 52 -1.80 5.84 7.82
N TYR A 53 -1.61 5.80 6.50
CA TYR A 53 -2.72 5.86 5.55
C TYR A 53 -3.60 4.60 5.59
N ALA A 54 -3.00 3.41 5.71
CA ALA A 54 -3.73 2.16 5.87
C ALA A 54 -4.57 2.12 7.16
N GLU A 55 -4.04 2.67 8.26
CA GLU A 55 -4.76 2.84 9.52
C GLU A 55 -5.98 3.75 9.35
N GLN A 56 -5.82 4.92 8.70
CA GLN A 56 -6.91 5.85 8.44
C GLN A 56 -7.98 5.24 7.53
N CYS A 57 -7.58 4.56 6.46
CA CYS A 57 -8.49 3.83 5.59
C CYS A 57 -9.30 2.78 6.36
N THR A 58 -8.62 1.99 7.20
CA THR A 58 -9.24 0.94 8.02
C THR A 58 -10.24 1.52 9.00
N LYS A 59 -9.86 2.57 9.75
CA LYS A 59 -10.72 3.26 10.71
C LYS A 59 -11.98 3.82 10.07
N LEU A 60 -11.82 4.50 8.93
CA LEU A 60 -12.92 5.15 8.22
C LEU A 60 -13.69 4.20 7.29
N LYS A 61 -13.29 2.92 7.24
CA LYS A 61 -13.88 1.91 6.35
C LYS A 61 -13.84 2.33 4.88
N ILE A 62 -12.72 2.94 4.46
CA ILE A 62 -12.43 3.26 3.07
C ILE A 62 -11.68 2.04 2.49
N PRO A 63 -12.23 1.34 1.50
CA PRO A 63 -11.53 0.26 0.82
C PRO A 63 -10.23 0.78 0.19
N PHE A 64 -9.14 0.01 0.30
CA PHE A 64 -7.90 0.40 -0.35
C PHE A 64 -7.18 -0.77 -1.04
N GLY A 65 -6.49 -0.45 -2.11
CA GLY A 65 -5.46 -1.25 -2.73
C GLY A 65 -4.09 -0.63 -2.49
N VAL A 66 -3.06 -1.25 -3.05
CA VAL A 66 -1.70 -0.77 -2.89
C VAL A 66 -0.93 -0.80 -4.21
N TYR A 67 0.12 -0.01 -4.31
CA TYR A 67 1.01 -0.03 -5.46
C TYR A 67 2.48 0.12 -5.08
N LEU A 68 3.37 -0.45 -5.90
CA LEU A 68 4.81 -0.27 -5.82
C LEU A 68 5.29 0.45 -7.08
N MET A 69 6.01 1.56 -6.93
CA MET A 69 6.62 2.29 -8.04
C MET A 69 7.88 1.55 -8.50
N SER A 70 7.93 1.16 -9.76
CA SER A 70 9.04 0.38 -10.30
C SER A 70 10.22 1.26 -10.70
N TYR A 71 11.41 0.78 -10.37
CA TYR A 71 12.70 1.29 -10.86
C TYR A 71 13.50 0.19 -11.57
N ALA A 72 12.84 -0.94 -11.89
CA ALA A 72 13.49 -2.11 -12.43
C ALA A 72 14.05 -1.88 -13.84
N LEU A 73 15.33 -2.17 -14.05
CA LEU A 73 16.02 -2.09 -15.33
C LEU A 73 16.53 -3.47 -15.80
N CYS A 74 16.41 -4.49 -14.95
CA CYS A 74 16.79 -5.86 -15.25
C CYS A 74 15.91 -6.87 -14.46
N GLU A 75 16.05 -8.17 -14.77
CA GLU A 75 15.25 -9.22 -14.11
C GLU A 75 15.51 -9.33 -12.60
N SER A 76 16.71 -9.08 -12.14
CA SER A 76 17.03 -9.11 -10.70
C SER A 76 16.29 -8.01 -9.94
N ASP A 77 16.19 -6.82 -10.53
CA ASP A 77 15.42 -5.71 -9.97
C ASP A 77 13.94 -6.07 -9.89
N CYS A 78 13.37 -6.62 -10.98
CA CYS A 78 11.98 -7.09 -11.00
C CYS A 78 11.67 -8.06 -9.86
N LYS A 79 12.56 -9.02 -9.61
CA LYS A 79 12.41 -9.99 -8.50
C LYS A 79 12.46 -9.29 -7.15
N SER A 80 13.42 -8.38 -6.97
CA SER A 80 13.60 -7.62 -5.74
C SER A 80 12.37 -6.74 -5.44
N GLU A 81 11.78 -6.09 -6.44
CA GLU A 81 10.57 -5.27 -6.29
C GLU A 81 9.35 -6.11 -5.91
N ILE A 82 9.20 -7.30 -6.46
CA ILE A 82 8.13 -8.22 -6.07
C ILE A 82 8.28 -8.64 -4.60
N ASP A 83 9.50 -8.94 -4.16
CA ASP A 83 9.78 -9.28 -2.76
C ASP A 83 9.58 -8.08 -1.84
N HIS A 84 9.89 -6.86 -2.29
CA HIS A 84 9.57 -5.62 -1.60
C HIS A 84 8.05 -5.50 -1.35
N ALA A 85 7.26 -5.61 -2.40
CA ALA A 85 5.80 -5.54 -2.28
C ALA A 85 5.26 -6.60 -1.31
N LYS A 86 5.69 -7.87 -1.44
CA LYS A 86 5.28 -8.95 -0.54
C LYS A 86 5.65 -8.67 0.92
N ARG A 87 6.83 -8.12 1.16
CA ARG A 87 7.29 -7.79 2.52
C ARG A 87 6.40 -6.75 3.17
N VAL A 88 6.12 -5.63 2.48
CA VAL A 88 5.29 -4.56 3.03
C VAL A 88 3.83 -5.00 3.18
N ILE A 89 3.28 -5.75 2.21
CA ILE A 89 1.93 -6.34 2.30
C ILE A 89 1.80 -7.26 3.51
N ASN A 90 2.78 -8.12 3.76
CA ASN A 90 2.80 -8.95 4.96
C ASN A 90 2.78 -8.12 6.25
N ALA A 91 3.55 -7.02 6.29
CA ALA A 91 3.56 -6.12 7.44
C ALA A 91 2.22 -5.41 7.64
N LEU A 92 1.55 -4.96 6.57
CA LEU A 92 0.20 -4.40 6.63
C LEU A 92 -0.82 -5.42 7.15
N THR A 93 -0.78 -6.65 6.63
CA THR A 93 -1.66 -7.74 7.04
C THR A 93 -1.44 -8.13 8.50
N ALA A 94 -0.18 -8.18 8.96
CA ALA A 94 0.16 -8.42 10.36
C ALA A 94 -0.40 -7.33 11.30
N ASN A 95 -0.61 -6.12 10.80
CA ASN A 95 -1.29 -5.04 11.51
C ASN A 95 -2.81 -5.03 11.29
N HIS A 96 -3.39 -6.06 10.70
CA HIS A 96 -4.82 -6.21 10.37
C HIS A 96 -5.37 -5.16 9.40
N TYR A 97 -4.50 -4.51 8.63
CA TYR A 97 -4.93 -3.61 7.56
C TYR A 97 -5.33 -4.42 6.34
N LYS A 98 -6.57 -4.27 5.92
CA LYS A 98 -7.18 -5.11 4.91
C LYS A 98 -7.04 -4.50 3.52
N ILE A 99 -6.11 -5.03 2.73
CA ILE A 99 -5.99 -4.70 1.31
C ILE A 99 -7.16 -5.39 0.58
N SER A 100 -8.16 -4.62 0.17
CA SER A 100 -9.42 -5.11 -0.41
C SER A 100 -9.61 -4.71 -1.88
N LEU A 101 -8.60 -4.09 -2.49
CA LEU A 101 -8.52 -3.72 -3.90
C LEU A 101 -7.23 -4.29 -4.51
N PRO A 102 -6.98 -4.12 -5.82
CA PRO A 102 -5.80 -4.68 -6.48
C PRO A 102 -4.45 -4.25 -5.88
N VAL A 103 -3.43 -5.05 -6.17
CA VAL A 103 -2.02 -4.77 -5.90
C VAL A 103 -1.36 -4.43 -7.23
N ALA A 104 -1.00 -3.17 -7.43
CA ALA A 104 -0.47 -2.67 -8.69
C ALA A 104 1.06 -2.56 -8.69
N ILE A 105 1.66 -2.83 -9.86
CA ILE A 105 2.99 -2.35 -10.19
C ILE A 105 2.82 -1.06 -11.01
N ASP A 106 3.53 -0.04 -10.63
CA ASP A 106 3.51 1.28 -11.25
C ASP A 106 4.73 1.42 -12.15
N ILE A 107 4.47 1.49 -13.47
CA ILE A 107 5.50 1.52 -14.53
C ILE A 107 5.39 2.86 -15.23
N GLU A 108 6.16 3.82 -14.76
CA GLU A 108 6.25 5.14 -15.36
C GLU A 108 7.69 5.65 -15.40
N PRO A 109 8.06 6.52 -16.36
CA PRO A 109 9.39 7.09 -16.42
C PRO A 109 9.71 7.90 -15.17
N THR A 110 10.88 7.63 -14.57
CA THR A 110 11.43 8.40 -13.47
C THR A 110 12.80 8.95 -13.87
N ASP A 111 13.29 9.96 -13.16
CA ASP A 111 14.64 10.47 -13.38
C ASP A 111 15.69 9.35 -13.31
N TYR A 112 15.52 8.42 -12.36
CA TYR A 112 16.40 7.28 -12.25
C TYR A 112 16.36 6.37 -13.48
N THR A 113 15.17 5.95 -13.92
CA THR A 113 15.04 5.05 -15.07
C THR A 113 15.50 5.71 -16.35
N LEU A 114 15.17 6.99 -16.57
CA LEU A 114 15.58 7.75 -17.75
C LEU A 114 17.10 7.93 -17.81
N ASN A 115 17.75 8.27 -16.70
CA ASN A 115 19.19 8.46 -16.62
C ASN A 115 19.99 7.14 -16.76
N ASN A 116 19.32 5.98 -16.61
CA ASN A 116 19.92 4.65 -16.75
C ASN A 116 19.41 3.89 -17.99
N GLY A 117 19.01 4.59 -19.04
CA GLY A 117 18.66 4.01 -20.35
C GLY A 117 17.17 3.77 -20.56
N GLY A 118 16.33 4.11 -19.59
CA GLY A 118 14.86 4.00 -19.69
C GLY A 118 14.36 2.55 -19.66
N TYR A 119 13.06 2.41 -19.63
CA TYR A 119 12.41 1.10 -19.74
C TYR A 119 12.50 0.53 -21.15
N ASN A 120 13.00 -0.68 -21.29
CA ASN A 120 12.90 -1.44 -22.53
C ASN A 120 11.76 -2.48 -22.46
N ALA A 121 11.28 -2.91 -23.63
CA ALA A 121 10.15 -3.85 -23.73
C ALA A 121 10.44 -5.20 -23.06
N THR A 122 11.68 -5.68 -23.06
CA THR A 122 12.06 -6.97 -22.45
C THR A 122 11.84 -6.91 -20.95
N VAL A 123 12.37 -5.88 -20.27
CA VAL A 123 12.23 -5.70 -18.82
C VAL A 123 10.78 -5.48 -18.42
N ILE A 124 10.05 -4.61 -19.12
CA ILE A 124 8.62 -4.38 -18.85
C ILE A 124 7.82 -5.69 -18.95
N ASN A 125 8.00 -6.44 -20.01
CA ASN A 125 7.25 -7.69 -20.19
C ASN A 125 7.62 -8.76 -19.18
N TYR A 126 8.88 -8.84 -18.80
CA TYR A 126 9.30 -9.71 -17.71
C TYR A 126 8.65 -9.29 -16.37
N LEU A 127 8.74 -8.01 -16.02
CA LEU A 127 8.17 -7.45 -14.78
C LEU A 127 6.68 -7.73 -14.69
N VAL A 128 5.92 -7.36 -15.72
CA VAL A 128 4.45 -7.51 -15.74
C VAL A 128 4.05 -8.99 -15.64
N ASN A 129 4.73 -9.88 -16.36
CA ASN A 129 4.46 -11.31 -16.31
C ASN A 129 4.77 -11.91 -14.93
N ALA A 130 5.94 -11.57 -14.36
CA ALA A 130 6.36 -12.01 -13.04
C ALA A 130 5.43 -11.46 -11.95
N TRP A 131 5.06 -10.16 -12.03
CA TRP A 131 4.11 -9.53 -11.12
C TRP A 131 2.76 -10.23 -11.14
N ASN A 132 2.17 -10.41 -12.32
CA ASN A 132 0.88 -11.08 -12.49
C ASN A 132 0.89 -12.49 -11.88
N SER A 133 1.95 -13.25 -12.07
CA SER A 133 2.08 -14.60 -11.52
C SER A 133 2.26 -14.59 -10.01
N GLN A 134 3.25 -13.84 -9.53
CA GLN A 134 3.70 -13.88 -8.14
C GLN A 134 2.69 -13.23 -7.17
N ILE A 135 2.07 -12.10 -7.56
CA ILE A 135 1.04 -11.44 -6.74
C ILE A 135 -0.24 -12.27 -6.68
N LYS A 136 -0.59 -12.93 -7.79
CA LYS A 136 -1.72 -13.87 -7.81
C LYS A 136 -1.48 -15.09 -6.91
N GLN A 137 -0.28 -15.71 -6.97
CA GLN A 137 0.11 -16.79 -6.08
C GLN A 137 0.13 -16.35 -4.62
N PHE A 138 0.48 -15.10 -4.37
CA PHE A 138 0.46 -14.49 -3.05
C PHE A 138 -0.97 -14.20 -2.54
N GLY A 139 -2.00 -14.45 -3.37
CA GLY A 139 -3.43 -14.36 -3.02
C GLY A 139 -4.07 -12.99 -3.26
N TYR A 140 -3.43 -12.13 -4.03
CA TYR A 140 -3.96 -10.81 -4.39
C TYR A 140 -4.24 -10.69 -5.88
N LEU A 141 -5.06 -9.70 -6.26
CA LEU A 141 -5.33 -9.38 -7.66
C LEU A 141 -4.25 -8.46 -8.21
N PRO A 142 -3.42 -8.93 -9.15
CA PRO A 142 -2.39 -8.09 -9.77
C PRO A 142 -2.99 -7.08 -10.74
N MET A 143 -2.34 -5.93 -10.88
CA MET A 143 -2.65 -4.84 -11.78
C MET A 143 -1.36 -4.16 -12.24
N ALA A 144 -1.37 -3.46 -13.37
CA ALA A 144 -0.31 -2.56 -13.79
C ALA A 144 -0.86 -1.15 -14.01
N TYR A 145 -0.24 -0.16 -13.37
CA TYR A 145 -0.42 1.25 -13.70
C TYR A 145 0.59 1.61 -14.79
N VAL A 146 0.09 2.17 -15.88
CA VAL A 146 0.87 2.53 -17.06
C VAL A 146 0.25 3.71 -17.79
N GLY A 147 1.12 4.52 -18.39
CA GLY A 147 0.79 5.46 -19.46
C GLY A 147 0.78 4.80 -20.83
N PHE A 148 0.58 5.62 -21.86
CA PHE A 148 0.51 5.16 -23.25
C PHE A 148 1.84 4.53 -23.71
N ASP A 149 2.97 5.18 -23.47
CA ASP A 149 4.28 4.77 -24.00
C ASP A 149 4.76 3.45 -23.40
N GLU A 150 4.51 3.21 -22.12
CA GLU A 150 4.85 1.96 -21.43
C GLU A 150 3.90 0.83 -21.84
N TYR A 151 2.60 1.12 -22.01
CA TYR A 151 1.64 0.14 -22.48
C TYR A 151 1.93 -0.34 -23.92
N GLU A 152 2.40 0.55 -24.79
CA GLU A 152 2.79 0.17 -26.16
C GLU A 152 3.95 -0.84 -26.20
N LYS A 153 4.76 -0.91 -25.15
CA LYS A 153 5.83 -1.92 -24.99
C LYS A 153 5.33 -3.29 -24.51
N PHE A 154 4.06 -3.42 -24.08
CA PHE A 154 3.50 -4.71 -23.68
C PHE A 154 3.35 -5.63 -24.88
N ASN A 155 3.77 -6.88 -24.72
CA ASN A 155 3.49 -7.91 -25.70
C ASN A 155 2.00 -8.33 -25.64
N GLU A 156 1.57 -9.11 -26.63
CA GLU A 156 0.17 -9.53 -26.76
C GLU A 156 -0.34 -10.29 -25.51
N ILE A 157 0.50 -11.14 -24.93
CA ILE A 157 0.15 -11.92 -23.74
C ILE A 157 -0.15 -11.01 -22.56
N ASN A 158 0.70 -10.01 -22.31
CA ASN A 158 0.53 -9.04 -21.23
C ASN A 158 -0.66 -8.12 -21.48
N ARG A 159 -0.87 -7.64 -22.72
CA ARG A 159 -2.05 -6.84 -23.09
C ARG A 159 -3.37 -7.62 -22.85
N LYS A 160 -3.37 -8.94 -23.09
CA LYS A 160 -4.53 -9.80 -22.92
C LYS A 160 -4.84 -10.12 -21.45
N ASN A 161 -3.81 -10.30 -20.63
CA ASN A 161 -3.96 -10.90 -19.29
C ASN A 161 -3.88 -9.91 -18.12
N THR A 162 -3.25 -8.75 -18.30
CA THR A 162 -3.02 -7.78 -17.23
C THR A 162 -4.24 -6.89 -17.00
N ASN A 163 -4.65 -6.71 -15.76
CA ASN A 163 -5.58 -5.65 -15.39
C ASN A 163 -4.85 -4.30 -15.41
N ILE A 164 -5.47 -3.29 -15.97
CA ILE A 164 -4.83 -2.01 -16.24
C ILE A 164 -5.42 -0.92 -15.35
N TRP A 165 -4.53 -0.16 -14.75
CA TRP A 165 -4.77 1.15 -14.18
C TRP A 165 -4.13 2.16 -15.15
N TRP A 166 -4.99 2.83 -15.92
CA TRP A 166 -4.59 3.69 -17.03
C TRP A 166 -4.28 5.10 -16.56
N ALA A 167 -3.09 5.59 -16.85
CA ALA A 167 -2.68 6.97 -16.61
C ALA A 167 -2.92 7.81 -17.87
N GLN A 168 -3.88 8.71 -17.79
CA GLN A 168 -4.11 9.70 -18.84
C GLN A 168 -4.90 10.88 -18.29
N TRP A 169 -4.23 11.98 -18.09
CA TRP A 169 -4.84 13.19 -17.54
C TRP A 169 -5.57 13.97 -18.62
N TRP A 170 -6.81 13.58 -18.86
CA TRP A 170 -7.64 14.10 -19.92
C TRP A 170 -9.13 14.13 -19.52
N THR A 171 -9.98 14.74 -20.39
CA THR A 171 -11.43 14.81 -20.15
C THR A 171 -12.13 13.47 -20.32
N GLU A 172 -11.56 12.58 -21.15
CA GLU A 172 -12.10 11.26 -21.45
C GLU A 172 -10.99 10.21 -21.42
N CYS A 173 -11.36 8.99 -21.08
CA CYS A 173 -10.43 7.87 -21.07
C CYS A 173 -10.16 7.39 -22.50
N GLY A 174 -8.98 7.69 -23.01
CA GLY A 174 -8.51 7.30 -24.36
C GLY A 174 -7.88 5.91 -24.43
N PHE A 175 -8.05 5.03 -23.41
CA PHE A 175 -7.50 3.69 -23.45
C PHE A 175 -8.00 2.91 -24.67
N ASN A 176 -7.08 2.51 -25.55
CA ASN A 176 -7.35 1.82 -26.82
C ASN A 176 -7.11 0.30 -26.76
N GLY A 177 -6.71 -0.22 -25.60
CA GLY A 177 -6.48 -1.65 -25.40
C GLY A 177 -7.73 -2.47 -25.12
N ASN A 178 -7.56 -3.65 -24.53
CA ASN A 178 -8.66 -4.52 -24.13
C ASN A 178 -9.50 -3.89 -23.00
N ARG A 179 -10.65 -3.31 -23.34
CA ARG A 179 -11.54 -2.64 -22.37
C ARG A 179 -12.00 -3.52 -21.20
N LYS A 180 -12.02 -4.85 -21.38
CA LYS A 180 -12.31 -5.79 -20.28
C LYS A 180 -11.21 -5.85 -19.23
N LYS A 181 -10.03 -5.32 -19.55
CA LYS A 181 -8.88 -5.26 -18.65
C LYS A 181 -8.70 -3.87 -18.03
N LEU A 182 -9.37 -2.86 -18.53
CA LEU A 182 -9.37 -1.53 -17.92
C LEU A 182 -10.14 -1.56 -16.61
N GLY A 183 -9.42 -1.41 -15.51
CA GLY A 183 -10.00 -1.45 -14.17
C GLY A 183 -10.11 -0.08 -13.52
N ILE A 184 -9.08 0.75 -13.68
CA ILE A 184 -9.00 2.10 -13.10
C ILE A 184 -8.48 3.05 -14.17
N TRP A 185 -8.94 4.28 -14.14
CA TRP A 185 -8.39 5.40 -14.90
C TRP A 185 -8.01 6.54 -13.96
N GLN A 186 -6.73 6.92 -13.95
CA GLN A 186 -6.23 8.13 -13.31
C GLN A 186 -6.37 9.29 -14.31
N PHE A 187 -7.19 10.27 -13.95
CA PHE A 187 -7.58 11.34 -14.89
C PHE A 187 -7.01 12.71 -14.53
N GLY A 188 -6.32 12.85 -13.44
CA GLY A 188 -5.72 14.12 -13.03
C GLY A 188 -5.04 14.06 -11.67
N GLY A 189 -4.15 14.99 -11.43
CA GLY A 189 -3.36 15.09 -10.21
C GLY A 189 -2.66 16.43 -10.01
N GLU A 190 -2.51 17.23 -11.06
CA GLU A 190 -1.88 18.56 -11.00
C GLU A 190 -2.85 19.69 -11.31
N THR A 191 -2.55 20.88 -10.80
CA THR A 191 -3.44 22.06 -10.88
C THR A 191 -3.69 22.60 -12.29
N ASN A 192 -2.86 22.21 -13.26
CA ASN A 192 -2.90 22.76 -14.62
C ASN A 192 -3.72 21.94 -15.61
N TYR A 193 -4.36 20.85 -15.14
CA TYR A 193 -5.14 19.97 -16.00
C TYR A 193 -6.65 20.20 -15.90
N ILE A 194 -7.38 19.72 -16.87
CA ILE A 194 -8.78 20.05 -17.19
C ILE A 194 -9.76 19.74 -16.06
N ARG A 195 -9.45 18.79 -15.18
CA ARG A 195 -10.25 18.48 -13.99
C ARG A 195 -9.54 18.96 -12.75
N ASN A 196 -10.26 19.69 -11.91
CA ASN A 196 -9.69 20.22 -10.68
C ASN A 196 -9.24 19.09 -9.73
N PRO A 197 -7.93 18.89 -9.51
CA PRO A 197 -7.42 17.86 -8.62
C PRO A 197 -7.49 18.25 -7.14
N ILE A 198 -7.95 19.45 -6.83
CA ILE A 198 -8.02 19.95 -5.47
C ILE A 198 -9.25 19.39 -4.78
N ILE A 199 -9.04 18.58 -3.76
CA ILE A 199 -10.09 18.17 -2.85
C ILE A 199 -10.17 19.15 -1.70
N SER A 200 -11.35 19.72 -1.47
CA SER A 200 -11.56 20.76 -0.44
C SER A 200 -11.07 20.29 0.93
N GLY A 201 -10.14 21.05 1.50
CA GLY A 201 -9.55 20.78 2.81
C GLY A 201 -8.55 19.64 2.88
N VAL A 202 -8.13 19.09 1.71
CA VAL A 202 -7.07 18.07 1.59
C VAL A 202 -5.92 18.61 0.76
N GLY A 203 -6.21 19.27 -0.36
CA GLY A 203 -5.21 19.78 -1.31
C GLY A 203 -5.22 19.00 -2.62
N ILE A 204 -4.10 19.04 -3.32
CA ILE A 204 -3.90 18.35 -4.59
C ILE A 204 -3.64 16.88 -4.32
N VAL A 205 -4.42 16.00 -4.99
CA VAL A 205 -4.28 14.56 -4.94
C VAL A 205 -4.62 13.97 -6.31
N ASP A 206 -3.97 12.88 -6.66
CA ASP A 206 -4.26 12.14 -7.88
C ASP A 206 -5.64 11.50 -7.80
N GLN A 207 -6.45 11.73 -8.82
CA GLN A 207 -7.85 11.34 -8.85
C GLN A 207 -8.13 10.26 -9.89
N ASN A 208 -8.97 9.32 -9.49
CA ASN A 208 -9.21 8.11 -10.23
C ASN A 208 -10.69 7.78 -10.32
N VAL A 209 -11.06 7.08 -11.39
CA VAL A 209 -12.38 6.44 -11.51
C VAL A 209 -12.21 4.94 -11.71
N MET A 210 -13.07 4.16 -11.06
CA MET A 210 -13.03 2.70 -11.12
C MET A 210 -14.09 2.18 -12.10
N TYR A 211 -13.71 1.25 -12.99
CA TYR A 211 -14.61 0.64 -13.98
C TYR A 211 -15.04 -0.78 -13.63
N VAL A 212 -14.43 -1.40 -12.63
CA VAL A 212 -14.73 -2.75 -12.17
C VAL A 212 -15.11 -2.72 -10.69
N ASP A 213 -16.17 -3.40 -10.29
CA ASP A 213 -16.47 -3.59 -8.87
C ASP A 213 -15.52 -4.63 -8.27
N TYR A 214 -14.34 -4.18 -7.88
CA TYR A 214 -13.32 -5.07 -7.31
C TYR A 214 -13.73 -5.66 -5.97
N LEU A 215 -14.56 -5.01 -5.17
CA LEU A 215 -15.05 -5.59 -3.91
C LEU A 215 -15.89 -6.83 -4.17
N LYS A 216 -16.79 -6.76 -5.17
CA LYS A 216 -17.58 -7.90 -5.60
C LYS A 216 -16.70 -8.97 -6.25
N TYR A 217 -15.88 -8.57 -7.23
CA TYR A 217 -14.99 -9.49 -7.94
C TYR A 217 -14.07 -10.28 -7.00
N LEU A 218 -13.44 -9.62 -6.03
CA LEU A 218 -12.52 -10.25 -5.08
C LEU A 218 -13.25 -11.15 -4.08
N SER A 219 -14.47 -10.79 -3.67
CA SER A 219 -15.28 -11.64 -2.81
C SER A 219 -15.71 -12.95 -3.50
N GLU A 220 -15.93 -12.91 -4.82
CA GLU A 220 -16.31 -14.08 -5.62
C GLU A 220 -15.13 -14.94 -6.06
N SER A 221 -13.98 -14.32 -6.37
CA SER A 221 -12.78 -15.02 -6.88
C SER A 221 -11.89 -15.61 -5.81
N GLY A 222 -12.08 -15.24 -4.55
CA GLY A 222 -11.21 -15.65 -3.46
C GLY A 222 -9.81 -15.02 -3.48
N LEU A 223 -9.56 -14.05 -4.38
CA LEU A 223 -8.31 -13.31 -4.50
C LEU A 223 -8.38 -12.02 -3.69
N SER A 224 -8.38 -12.12 -2.39
CA SER A 224 -8.26 -10.94 -1.53
C SER A 224 -7.44 -11.31 -0.31
N GLY A 225 -6.80 -10.34 0.31
CA GLY A 225 -6.14 -10.54 1.60
C GLY A 225 -7.01 -11.18 2.68
N TYR A 226 -8.29 -11.33 2.42
CA TYR A 226 -9.24 -12.08 3.24
C TYR A 226 -8.97 -13.57 3.32
N ASN A 227 -8.44 -14.20 2.27
CA ASN A 227 -8.22 -15.64 2.25
C ASN A 227 -6.94 -16.04 2.95
N HIS A 228 -5.92 -15.18 2.98
CA HIS A 228 -4.73 -15.42 3.81
C HIS A 228 -5.07 -15.48 5.29
N LEU A 229 -6.01 -14.69 5.77
CA LEU A 229 -6.50 -14.73 7.15
C LEU A 229 -7.45 -15.92 7.44
N LYS A 230 -8.05 -16.53 6.38
CA LYS A 230 -8.93 -17.70 6.53
C LYS A 230 -8.21 -19.04 6.31
N GLN A 231 -7.13 -19.07 5.52
CA GLN A 231 -6.39 -20.30 5.20
C GLN A 231 -5.30 -20.64 6.20
N SER A 232 -4.78 -19.66 6.92
CA SER A 232 -3.95 -19.95 8.06
C SER A 232 -4.83 -19.94 9.31
N ASN A 233 -4.93 -21.06 9.98
CA ASN A 233 -5.21 -21.10 11.42
C ASN A 233 -4.10 -20.36 12.19
N ASP A 234 -3.15 -19.76 11.47
CA ASP A 234 -2.07 -18.94 11.98
C ASP A 234 -2.64 -17.59 12.37
N LYS A 235 -2.65 -17.35 13.65
CA LYS A 235 -2.84 -16.01 14.20
C LYS A 235 -1.84 -15.08 13.51
N PRO A 236 -2.20 -13.81 13.23
CA PRO A 236 -1.24 -12.83 12.73
C PRO A 236 0.05 -12.88 13.52
N ILE A 237 1.19 -12.82 12.84
CA ILE A 237 2.52 -12.96 13.45
C ILE A 237 2.65 -12.08 14.71
N LEU A 238 2.11 -10.86 14.69
CA LEU A 238 2.13 -9.94 15.83
C LEU A 238 1.21 -10.35 17.00
N ASP A 239 0.23 -11.23 16.76
CA ASP A 239 -0.67 -11.71 17.80
C ASP A 239 -0.19 -13.05 18.43
N SER A 240 0.78 -13.72 17.81
CA SER A 240 1.28 -15.03 18.25
C SER A 240 2.63 -14.99 18.94
N PHE A 241 3.44 -13.95 18.78
CA PHE A 241 4.78 -13.84 19.35
C PHE A 241 4.99 -12.51 20.07
N GLY A 242 5.66 -12.55 21.23
CA GLY A 242 6.20 -11.36 21.87
C GLY A 242 7.36 -10.77 21.04
N ILE A 243 7.51 -9.45 21.07
CA ILE A 243 8.61 -8.75 20.45
C ILE A 243 9.62 -8.33 21.51
N ASP A 244 10.84 -8.77 21.39
CA ASP A 244 11.96 -8.42 22.27
C ASP A 244 13.23 -8.05 21.46
N LYS A 245 14.33 -7.74 22.18
CA LYS A 245 15.61 -7.33 21.58
C LYS A 245 16.23 -8.36 20.60
N LYS A 246 15.78 -9.61 20.62
CA LYS A 246 16.36 -10.68 19.80
C LYS A 246 15.71 -10.79 18.43
N GLN A 247 14.56 -10.14 18.21
CA GLN A 247 13.83 -10.24 16.97
C GLN A 247 14.28 -9.17 15.96
N ASN A 248 14.57 -9.64 14.76
CA ASN A 248 14.88 -8.81 13.60
C ASN A 248 14.20 -9.43 12.38
N ASN A 249 12.92 -9.12 12.17
CA ASN A 249 12.08 -9.71 11.14
C ASN A 249 10.92 -8.78 10.77
N ILE A 250 10.08 -9.24 9.86
CA ILE A 250 8.91 -8.48 9.39
C ILE A 250 7.92 -8.13 10.50
N GLY A 251 7.79 -9.00 11.50
CA GLY A 251 6.95 -8.72 12.68
C GLY A 251 7.48 -7.53 13.46
N THR A 252 8.81 -7.43 13.64
CA THR A 252 9.46 -6.28 14.29
C THR A 252 9.27 -5.00 13.49
N TYR A 253 9.41 -5.06 12.16
CA TYR A 253 9.17 -3.92 11.29
C TYR A 253 7.72 -3.40 11.45
N ALA A 254 6.73 -4.27 11.26
CA ALA A 254 5.32 -3.92 11.42
C ALA A 254 5.00 -3.36 12.82
N PHE A 255 5.63 -3.90 13.85
CA PHE A 255 5.49 -3.41 15.23
C PHE A 255 6.04 -2.00 15.41
N LYS A 256 7.19 -1.70 14.81
CA LYS A 256 7.79 -0.35 14.88
C LYS A 256 6.94 0.69 14.15
N GLN A 257 6.29 0.32 13.05
CA GLN A 257 5.31 1.18 12.41
C GLN A 257 4.14 1.50 13.35
N LEU A 258 3.63 0.51 14.08
CA LEU A 258 2.58 0.72 15.07
C LEU A 258 3.04 1.63 16.22
N LEU A 259 4.26 1.48 16.72
CA LEU A 259 4.84 2.39 17.73
C LEU A 259 5.01 3.81 17.20
N TYR A 260 5.40 3.96 15.94
CA TYR A 260 5.52 5.28 15.32
C TYR A 260 4.16 5.98 15.21
N ILE A 261 3.10 5.27 14.80
CA ILE A 261 1.73 5.79 14.81
C ILE A 261 1.30 6.16 16.23
N ALA A 262 1.60 5.32 17.22
CA ALA A 262 1.30 5.60 18.63
C ALA A 262 1.98 6.90 19.12
N HIS A 263 3.21 7.17 18.67
CA HIS A 263 3.89 8.43 18.93
C HIS A 263 3.19 9.60 18.23
N LYS A 264 2.89 9.49 16.94
CA LYS A 264 2.20 10.54 16.17
C LYS A 264 0.82 10.89 16.72
N THR A 265 0.11 9.91 17.25
CA THR A 265 -1.21 10.10 17.89
C THR A 265 -1.12 10.50 19.36
N GLY A 266 0.08 10.65 19.92
CA GLY A 266 0.30 11.04 21.31
C GLY A 266 -0.04 9.96 22.35
N VAL A 267 -0.16 8.70 21.93
CA VAL A 267 -0.33 7.56 22.86
C VAL A 267 0.93 7.30 23.67
N ILE A 268 2.09 7.50 23.03
CA ILE A 268 3.42 7.48 23.66
C ILE A 268 4.21 8.74 23.29
N LYS A 269 5.17 9.14 24.11
CA LYS A 269 6.04 10.31 23.91
C LYS A 269 7.30 9.95 23.14
N ASN A 270 7.90 8.78 23.43
CA ASN A 270 9.08 8.31 22.73
C ASN A 270 8.75 7.89 21.29
N SER A 271 9.70 8.05 20.40
CA SER A 271 9.59 7.65 19.00
C SER A 271 10.56 6.53 18.65
N VAL A 272 10.28 5.83 17.57
CA VAL A 272 11.16 4.85 16.93
C VAL A 272 11.44 5.28 15.49
N ASP A 273 12.52 4.77 14.92
CA ASP A 273 12.70 4.78 13.46
C ASP A 273 11.72 3.75 12.85
N PRO A 274 10.70 4.18 12.11
CA PRO A 274 9.68 3.29 11.55
C PRO A 274 10.23 2.38 10.45
N ASN A 275 11.35 2.77 9.82
CA ASN A 275 11.93 2.08 8.66
C ASN A 275 12.99 1.03 9.04
N SER A 276 13.09 0.68 10.30
CA SER A 276 14.04 -0.31 10.80
C SER A 276 13.34 -1.58 11.26
N SER A 277 13.85 -2.73 10.87
CA SER A 277 13.38 -4.05 11.33
C SER A 277 14.07 -4.54 12.61
N THR A 278 14.95 -3.73 13.23
CA THR A 278 15.69 -4.13 14.43
C THR A 278 15.08 -3.58 15.71
N VAL A 279 15.09 -4.38 16.79
CA VAL A 279 14.70 -3.94 18.13
C VAL A 279 15.89 -3.31 18.84
N GLY A 280 15.96 -1.99 18.79
CA GLY A 280 16.98 -1.20 19.48
C GLY A 280 16.47 -0.57 20.79
N ASN A 281 17.34 0.25 21.41
CA ASN A 281 17.01 0.93 22.68
C ASN A 281 15.80 1.87 22.55
N GLY A 282 15.58 2.51 21.41
CA GLY A 282 14.41 3.36 21.14
C GLY A 282 13.11 2.55 21.19
N THR A 283 13.08 1.37 20.55
CA THR A 283 11.93 0.46 20.58
C THR A 283 11.60 0.02 22.02
N ILE A 284 12.63 -0.36 22.79
CA ILE A 284 12.45 -0.77 24.19
C ILE A 284 11.93 0.39 25.06
N LYS A 285 12.39 1.62 24.83
CA LYS A 285 11.86 2.79 25.52
C LYS A 285 10.37 2.99 25.27
N CYS A 286 9.93 2.88 24.02
CA CYS A 286 8.51 2.98 23.67
C CYS A 286 7.67 1.88 24.32
N ILE A 287 8.16 0.62 24.31
CA ILE A 287 7.49 -0.50 24.97
C ILE A 287 7.34 -0.22 26.47
N ASN A 288 8.41 0.17 27.12
CA ASN A 288 8.42 0.41 28.55
C ASN A 288 7.54 1.61 28.97
N GLU A 289 7.51 2.66 28.16
CA GLU A 289 6.63 3.81 28.36
C GLU A 289 5.16 3.37 28.34
N PHE A 290 4.77 2.61 27.31
CA PHE A 290 3.39 2.14 27.19
C PHE A 290 3.02 1.16 28.30
N LEU A 291 3.89 0.22 28.64
CA LEU A 291 3.68 -0.70 29.77
C LEU A 291 3.44 0.06 31.08
N ALA A 292 4.27 1.06 31.37
CA ALA A 292 4.12 1.89 32.56
C ALA A 292 2.80 2.68 32.56
N ALA A 293 2.42 3.26 31.41
CA ALA A 293 1.16 3.98 31.27
C ALA A 293 -0.08 3.09 31.44
N GLU A 294 0.04 1.78 31.16
CA GLU A 294 -1.01 0.79 31.38
C GLU A 294 -0.93 0.09 32.76
N GLY A 295 -0.04 0.55 33.64
CA GLY A 295 0.10 0.00 35.01
C GLY A 295 0.91 -1.29 35.07
N TYR A 296 1.66 -1.66 34.04
CA TYR A 296 2.51 -2.85 34.05
C TYR A 296 3.97 -2.52 34.37
N LYS A 297 4.67 -3.49 34.94
CA LYS A 297 6.12 -3.36 35.15
C LYS A 297 6.85 -3.31 33.80
N PRO A 298 7.66 -2.27 33.52
CA PRO A 298 8.48 -2.20 32.31
C PRO A 298 9.48 -3.37 32.24
N ASN A 299 9.42 -4.16 31.19
CA ASN A 299 10.29 -5.32 30.98
C ASN A 299 10.86 -5.40 29.54
N GLY A 300 10.53 -4.42 28.68
CA GLY A 300 11.00 -4.37 27.30
C GLY A 300 10.37 -5.38 26.37
N ILE A 301 9.26 -6.03 26.76
CA ILE A 301 8.61 -7.09 25.98
C ILE A 301 7.20 -6.63 25.57
N ALA A 302 6.91 -6.70 24.29
CA ALA A 302 5.59 -6.45 23.73
C ALA A 302 4.94 -7.79 23.35
N GLY A 303 4.08 -8.32 24.21
CA GLY A 303 3.30 -9.53 23.95
C GLY A 303 1.98 -9.24 23.24
N VAL A 304 1.20 -10.29 22.99
CA VAL A 304 -0.12 -10.22 22.31
C VAL A 304 -1.06 -9.18 22.93
N ASN A 305 -1.16 -9.17 24.25
CA ASN A 305 -2.03 -8.23 24.95
C ASN A 305 -1.54 -6.78 24.83
N PHE A 306 -0.21 -6.56 24.77
CA PHE A 306 0.39 -5.26 24.50
C PHE A 306 -0.11 -4.71 23.17
N MET A 307 -0.01 -5.52 22.11
CA MET A 307 -0.40 -5.13 20.75
C MET A 307 -1.87 -4.73 20.65
N LYS A 308 -2.75 -5.54 21.23
CA LYS A 308 -4.19 -5.24 21.26
C LYS A 308 -4.49 -3.92 21.99
N ARG A 309 -3.87 -3.69 23.15
CA ARG A 309 -4.07 -2.46 23.92
C ARG A 309 -3.52 -1.23 23.19
N LEU A 310 -2.33 -1.34 22.59
CA LEU A 310 -1.72 -0.25 21.85
C LEU A 310 -2.62 0.19 20.68
N ARG A 311 -3.11 -0.76 19.88
CA ARG A 311 -4.06 -0.48 18.80
C ARG A 311 -5.33 0.20 19.31
N ASN A 312 -5.97 -0.34 20.32
CA ASN A 312 -7.19 0.25 20.89
C ASN A 312 -6.97 1.70 21.39
N LYS A 313 -5.77 2.02 21.90
CA LYS A 313 -5.44 3.39 22.32
C LYS A 313 -5.20 4.32 21.12
N ILE A 314 -4.56 3.84 20.08
CA ILE A 314 -4.38 4.57 18.83
C ILE A 314 -5.74 4.88 18.21
N GLU A 315 -6.60 3.88 18.05
CA GLU A 315 -7.95 4.03 17.48
C GLU A 315 -8.82 5.05 18.21
N LYS A 316 -8.66 5.18 19.51
CA LYS A 316 -9.41 6.17 20.31
C LYS A 316 -8.90 7.60 20.13
N ARG A 317 -7.71 7.79 19.59
CA ARG A 317 -7.08 9.08 19.39
C ARG A 317 -7.06 9.55 17.93
N LEU A 318 -7.27 8.64 17.00
CA LEU A 318 -7.52 8.94 15.60
C LEU A 318 -8.99 9.29 15.37
#